data_8e47b3fd28546870cddae9b574bb3470
#
_entry.id   8e47b3fd28546870cddae9b574bb3470
#
_cell.length_a   1.000
_cell.length_b   1.000
_cell.length_c   1.000
_cell.angle_alpha   90.00
_cell.angle_beta   90.00
_cell.angle_gamma   90.00
#
_symmetry.space_group_name_H-M   'P 1'
#
loop_
_entity.id
_entity.type
_entity.pdbx_description
1 polymer ?
#
loop_
_entity_poly.entity_id
_entity_poly.type
_entity_poly.pdbx_seq_one_letter_code
_entity_poly.pdbx_strand_id
1 'polypeptide(L)'
;MGYTENLIDFIGKSTDCYHAVKTAKDRLDENGFTELFEGDKWDVQSGGKYYVIRNSSSIIAFEMPKKDFGAFMICASHTDSPSFKLKPDFEINADGCIKLSVEGYGGMIMSSWLDRPLSISGRIVTAKDGKVETKLVNIDRDLLVIPSLAIHMSRDINKGYEFNIRRDMCPIASDKNGRIEDIIAENVGVYKEEILGFDLSLYNRMRGTVLGTDGEYFSAPRIDDLQCMYSTLEGFLNSESDDNVTVFAAFDNEEVGSGTKQGAKSSFLRDVLERICNNSETYKRAVAKSFMLSCDNAHAVHPNFADKSDGTNRVYMNGGIVIKYNANQRYTTDAVSEAVVKYVCKNAGVPYQMYANRSDIPGGSTLGNLSNEKVSLNTADIGLAQLAMHSSYETAGSRDTEYMVKMIKEFYKTEIVL
;
A
#
# COMPACT_ATOMS: atom_id res chain seq x y z
N MET A 1 -3.73 22.57 -5.04
CA MET A 1 -3.98 21.69 -3.88
C MET A 1 -2.63 21.36 -3.27
N GLY A 2 -2.55 21.19 -1.94
CA GLY A 2 -1.33 20.72 -1.28
C GLY A 2 -1.14 19.22 -1.43
N TYR A 3 0.03 18.71 -1.02
CA TYR A 3 0.30 17.26 -1.09
C TYR A 3 -0.70 16.42 -0.27
N THR A 4 -1.17 16.93 0.87
CA THR A 4 -2.13 16.22 1.73
C THR A 4 -3.49 16.07 1.07
N GLU A 5 -4.02 17.12 0.45
CA GLU A 5 -5.30 17.06 -0.25
C GLU A 5 -5.24 16.13 -1.48
N ASN A 6 -4.12 16.13 -2.21
CA ASN A 6 -3.90 15.23 -3.34
C ASN A 6 -3.78 13.78 -2.88
N LEU A 7 -3.13 13.53 -1.74
CA LEU A 7 -3.07 12.20 -1.12
C LEU A 7 -4.47 11.73 -0.70
N ILE A 8 -5.27 12.58 -0.06
CA ILE A 8 -6.65 12.25 0.32
C ILE A 8 -7.49 11.88 -0.90
N ASP A 9 -7.30 12.58 -2.03
CA ASP A 9 -7.97 12.24 -3.30
C ASP A 9 -7.47 10.91 -3.88
N PHE A 10 -6.16 10.65 -3.82
CA PHE A 10 -5.56 9.39 -4.23
C PHE A 10 -6.10 8.21 -3.41
N ILE A 11 -6.15 8.34 -2.07
CA ILE A 11 -6.73 7.35 -1.16
C ILE A 11 -8.21 7.12 -1.46
N GLY A 12 -8.96 8.19 -1.75
CA GLY A 12 -10.37 8.12 -2.11
C GLY A 12 -10.65 7.28 -3.36
N LYS A 13 -9.73 7.33 -4.34
CA LYS A 13 -9.79 6.55 -5.58
C LYS A 13 -9.25 5.12 -5.43
N SER A 14 -8.41 4.88 -4.43
CA SER A 14 -7.71 3.61 -4.18
C SER A 14 -8.41 2.81 -3.09
N THR A 15 -9.64 2.35 -3.37
CA THR A 15 -10.52 1.68 -2.39
C THR A 15 -10.04 0.28 -1.97
N ASP A 16 -9.19 -0.35 -2.78
CA ASP A 16 -8.52 -1.63 -2.57
C ASP A 16 -7.23 -1.70 -3.41
N CYS A 17 -6.48 -2.79 -3.35
CA CYS A 17 -5.22 -2.96 -4.09
C CYS A 17 -5.39 -2.85 -5.62
N TYR A 18 -6.51 -3.31 -6.18
CA TYR A 18 -6.76 -3.22 -7.63
C TYR A 18 -7.00 -1.77 -8.07
N HIS A 19 -7.77 -1.02 -7.28
CA HIS A 19 -8.03 0.40 -7.52
C HIS A 19 -6.79 1.25 -7.24
N ALA A 20 -5.93 0.87 -6.29
CA ALA A 20 -4.64 1.52 -6.06
C ALA A 20 -3.73 1.41 -7.29
N VAL A 21 -3.61 0.19 -7.86
CA VAL A 21 -2.87 -0.03 -9.13
C VAL A 21 -3.50 0.72 -10.29
N LYS A 22 -4.84 0.70 -10.41
CA LYS A 22 -5.53 1.48 -11.47
C LYS A 22 -5.24 2.97 -11.34
N THR A 23 -5.30 3.53 -10.13
CA THR A 23 -5.04 4.95 -9.88
C THR A 23 -3.59 5.31 -10.22
N ALA A 24 -2.63 4.44 -9.87
CA ALA A 24 -1.23 4.62 -10.25
C ALA A 24 -1.03 4.50 -11.77
N LYS A 25 -1.65 3.51 -12.42
CA LYS A 25 -1.63 3.34 -13.88
C LYS A 25 -2.14 4.58 -14.59
N ASP A 26 -3.31 5.10 -14.19
CA ASP A 26 -3.90 6.28 -14.84
C ASP A 26 -2.92 7.48 -14.79
N ARG A 27 -2.23 7.67 -13.66
CA ARG A 27 -1.21 8.72 -13.51
C ARG A 27 0.05 8.47 -14.35
N LEU A 28 0.47 7.22 -14.49
CA LEU A 28 1.59 6.84 -15.37
C LEU A 28 1.23 7.09 -16.83
N ASP A 29 0.03 6.69 -17.28
CA ASP A 29 -0.47 6.94 -18.63
C ASP A 29 -0.52 8.45 -18.94
N GLU A 30 -1.02 9.28 -18.02
CA GLU A 30 -1.04 10.74 -18.12
C GLU A 30 0.38 11.35 -18.23
N ASN A 31 1.42 10.67 -17.73
CA ASN A 31 2.82 11.07 -17.80
C ASN A 31 3.61 10.40 -18.93
N GLY A 32 2.91 9.73 -19.86
CA GLY A 32 3.49 9.17 -21.09
C GLY A 32 4.23 7.83 -20.91
N PHE A 33 3.93 7.10 -19.85
CA PHE A 33 4.44 5.74 -19.68
C PHE A 33 3.68 4.75 -20.56
N THR A 34 4.37 3.72 -21.04
CA THR A 34 3.82 2.65 -21.87
C THR A 34 3.75 1.35 -21.10
N GLU A 35 2.59 0.68 -21.15
CA GLU A 35 2.41 -0.63 -20.54
C GLU A 35 3.18 -1.71 -21.29
N LEU A 36 3.94 -2.52 -20.57
CA LEU A 36 4.60 -3.72 -21.07
C LEU A 36 3.94 -4.96 -20.49
N PHE A 37 3.61 -5.92 -21.34
CA PHE A 37 2.99 -7.16 -20.90
C PHE A 37 4.04 -8.23 -20.63
N GLU A 38 3.90 -8.98 -19.54
CA GLU A 38 4.88 -10.01 -19.13
C GLU A 38 5.02 -11.15 -20.18
N GLY A 39 3.93 -11.45 -20.90
CA GLY A 39 3.92 -12.48 -21.95
C GLY A 39 4.59 -12.07 -23.25
N ASP A 40 4.84 -10.79 -23.46
CA ASP A 40 5.36 -10.25 -24.72
C ASP A 40 6.88 -10.05 -24.68
N LYS A 41 7.48 -9.94 -25.86
CA LYS A 41 8.86 -9.48 -26.00
C LYS A 41 8.89 -7.97 -25.79
N TRP A 42 9.77 -7.51 -24.88
CA TRP A 42 9.93 -6.07 -24.64
C TRP A 42 10.94 -5.46 -25.62
N ASP A 43 10.65 -4.24 -26.04
CA ASP A 43 11.55 -3.37 -26.79
C ASP A 43 11.77 -2.08 -25.99
N VAL A 44 12.68 -2.16 -25.01
CA VAL A 44 12.98 -1.07 -24.08
C VAL A 44 14.02 -0.14 -24.71
N GLN A 45 13.65 1.13 -24.89
CA GLN A 45 14.48 2.15 -25.52
C GLN A 45 15.13 3.07 -24.48
N SER A 46 16.29 3.61 -24.80
CA SER A 46 16.95 4.69 -24.06
C SER A 46 16.03 5.91 -23.94
N GLY A 47 15.86 6.46 -22.74
CA GLY A 47 14.93 7.55 -22.46
C GLY A 47 13.46 7.16 -22.44
N GLY A 48 13.13 5.86 -22.57
CA GLY A 48 11.75 5.35 -22.56
C GLY A 48 11.19 5.23 -21.15
N LYS A 49 9.85 5.32 -21.05
CA LYS A 49 9.06 5.26 -19.82
C LYS A 49 8.08 4.08 -19.91
N TYR A 50 8.16 3.18 -18.96
CA TYR A 50 7.41 1.92 -19.03
C TYR A 50 6.85 1.52 -17.67
N TYR A 51 5.78 0.72 -17.67
CA TYR A 51 5.31 0.01 -16.49
C TYR A 51 4.80 -1.39 -16.82
N VAL A 52 4.78 -2.24 -15.80
CA VAL A 52 4.31 -3.63 -15.86
C VAL A 52 3.35 -3.85 -14.70
N ILE A 53 2.23 -4.53 -14.96
CA ILE A 53 1.24 -4.89 -13.94
C ILE A 53 1.21 -6.41 -13.81
N ARG A 54 1.24 -6.88 -12.56
CA ARG A 54 1.05 -8.30 -12.24
C ARG A 54 -0.21 -8.49 -11.38
N ASN A 55 -1.07 -9.41 -11.80
CA ASN A 55 -2.32 -9.76 -11.12
C ASN A 55 -3.32 -8.59 -10.97
N SER A 56 -3.18 -7.50 -11.69
CA SER A 56 -3.92 -6.24 -11.54
C SER A 56 -3.80 -5.60 -10.14
N SER A 57 -2.94 -6.11 -9.25
CA SER A 57 -2.80 -5.66 -7.87
C SER A 57 -1.38 -5.23 -7.48
N SER A 58 -0.39 -5.43 -8.36
CA SER A 58 0.98 -4.94 -8.19
C SER A 58 1.46 -4.29 -9.46
N ILE A 59 2.29 -3.25 -9.33
CA ILE A 59 2.80 -2.47 -10.46
C ILE A 59 4.27 -2.12 -10.25
N ILE A 60 5.06 -2.19 -11.32
CA ILE A 60 6.43 -1.69 -11.37
C ILE A 60 6.54 -0.76 -12.57
N ALA A 61 6.93 0.49 -12.34
CA ALA A 61 7.22 1.45 -13.39
C ALA A 61 8.70 1.81 -13.40
N PHE A 62 9.25 2.09 -14.57
CA PHE A 62 10.65 2.49 -14.70
C PHE A 62 10.86 3.48 -15.84
N GLU A 63 11.85 4.35 -15.65
CA GLU A 63 12.33 5.26 -16.68
C GLU A 63 13.79 4.95 -17.01
N MET A 64 14.06 4.79 -18.29
CA MET A 64 15.40 4.52 -18.81
C MET A 64 16.18 5.82 -18.97
N PRO A 65 17.44 5.91 -18.53
CA PRO A 65 18.25 7.08 -18.84
C PRO A 65 18.56 7.14 -20.35
N LYS A 66 18.95 8.33 -20.81
CA LYS A 66 19.37 8.54 -22.23
C LYS A 66 20.72 7.95 -22.57
N LYS A 67 21.46 7.50 -21.59
CA LYS A 67 22.81 6.89 -21.69
C LYS A 67 22.77 5.45 -21.17
N ASP A 68 23.88 4.75 -21.32
CA ASP A 68 24.07 3.46 -20.64
C ASP A 68 23.97 3.65 -19.13
N PHE A 69 23.23 2.78 -18.48
CA PHE A 69 23.00 2.86 -17.03
C PHE A 69 23.96 1.98 -16.22
N GLY A 70 24.26 2.42 -15.00
CA GLY A 70 25.14 1.70 -14.09
C GLY A 70 24.41 0.92 -12.99
N ALA A 71 23.20 1.36 -12.61
CA ALA A 71 22.44 0.84 -11.47
C ALA A 71 20.92 1.06 -11.62
N PHE A 72 20.17 0.46 -10.70
CA PHE A 72 18.76 0.71 -10.48
C PHE A 72 18.58 1.49 -9.17
N MET A 73 17.86 2.59 -9.24
CA MET A 73 17.41 3.34 -8.07
C MET A 73 15.93 3.02 -7.85
N ILE A 74 15.60 2.35 -6.74
CA ILE A 74 14.29 1.72 -6.56
C ILE A 74 13.60 2.32 -5.32
N CYS A 75 12.33 2.70 -5.45
CA CYS A 75 11.44 2.96 -4.33
C CYS A 75 10.29 1.95 -4.36
N ALA A 76 10.13 1.19 -3.28
CA ALA A 76 9.12 0.15 -3.16
C ALA A 76 8.14 0.49 -2.03
N SER A 77 6.85 0.21 -2.24
CA SER A 77 5.72 0.38 -1.31
C SER A 77 4.71 -0.74 -1.51
N HIS A 78 3.57 -0.73 -0.80
CA HIS A 78 2.53 -1.74 -1.04
C HIS A 78 1.16 -1.12 -1.37
N THR A 79 0.29 -1.95 -1.96
CA THR A 79 -1.02 -1.55 -2.50
C THR A 79 -2.18 -1.96 -1.62
N ASP A 80 -1.99 -2.99 -0.81
CA ASP A 80 -3.01 -3.60 0.03
C ASP A 80 -3.09 -2.93 1.41
N SER A 81 -4.16 -3.19 2.12
CA SER A 81 -4.39 -2.72 3.50
C SER A 81 -5.30 -3.71 4.22
N PRO A 82 -5.26 -3.81 5.55
CA PRO A 82 -6.15 -4.71 6.29
C PRO A 82 -7.62 -4.42 6.03
N SER A 83 -8.38 -5.47 5.76
CA SER A 83 -9.80 -5.35 5.41
C SER A 83 -10.57 -6.65 5.68
N PHE A 84 -11.88 -6.63 5.48
CA PHE A 84 -12.71 -7.82 5.42
C PHE A 84 -12.98 -8.22 3.98
N LYS A 85 -12.64 -9.47 3.59
CA LYS A 85 -12.95 -10.03 2.26
C LYS A 85 -14.26 -10.80 2.30
N LEU A 86 -15.05 -10.69 1.23
CA LEU A 86 -16.25 -11.53 1.06
C LEU A 86 -15.85 -12.98 0.80
N LYS A 87 -16.51 -13.92 1.44
CA LYS A 87 -16.36 -15.35 1.18
C LYS A 87 -17.09 -15.75 -0.11
N PRO A 88 -16.77 -16.92 -0.72
CA PRO A 88 -17.43 -17.35 -1.96
C PRO A 88 -18.98 -17.34 -1.86
N ASP A 89 -19.54 -17.91 -0.81
CA ASP A 89 -20.98 -17.85 -0.49
C ASP A 89 -21.17 -16.83 0.62
N PHE A 90 -21.36 -15.55 0.24
CA PHE A 90 -21.31 -14.46 1.19
C PHE A 90 -22.66 -13.99 1.75
N GLU A 91 -23.79 -14.27 1.09
CA GLU A 91 -25.09 -13.82 1.59
C GLU A 91 -25.61 -14.76 2.71
N ILE A 92 -25.94 -14.17 3.86
CA ILE A 92 -26.51 -14.88 5.02
C ILE A 92 -27.88 -14.30 5.33
N ASN A 93 -28.93 -15.10 5.19
CA ASN A 93 -30.26 -14.75 5.67
C ASN A 93 -30.31 -14.88 7.22
N ALA A 94 -30.61 -13.81 7.93
CA ALA A 94 -30.63 -13.78 9.38
C ALA A 94 -31.70 -12.81 9.91
N ASP A 95 -32.69 -13.37 10.64
CA ASP A 95 -33.69 -12.62 11.43
C ASP A 95 -34.27 -11.35 10.75
N GLY A 96 -34.66 -11.48 9.49
CA GLY A 96 -35.31 -10.40 8.73
C GLY A 96 -34.35 -9.46 7.98
N CYS A 97 -33.06 -9.77 7.97
CA CYS A 97 -32.06 -9.03 7.18
C CYS A 97 -31.11 -9.98 6.43
N ILE A 98 -30.39 -9.42 5.46
CA ILE A 98 -29.26 -10.05 4.79
C ILE A 98 -27.97 -9.50 5.40
N LYS A 99 -27.12 -10.39 5.88
CA LYS A 99 -25.74 -10.10 6.29
C LYS A 99 -24.76 -10.70 5.32
N LEU A 100 -23.52 -10.20 5.34
CA LEU A 100 -22.45 -10.76 4.50
C LEU A 100 -21.47 -11.56 5.34
N SER A 101 -21.14 -12.75 4.84
CA SER A 101 -20.08 -13.61 5.38
C SER A 101 -18.73 -13.07 4.93
N VAL A 102 -17.88 -12.75 5.90
CA VAL A 102 -16.57 -12.16 5.66
C VAL A 102 -15.48 -12.94 6.39
N GLU A 103 -14.24 -12.75 5.94
CA GLU A 103 -13.04 -13.15 6.68
C GLU A 103 -12.04 -12.00 6.73
N GLY A 104 -11.19 -11.98 7.78
CA GLY A 104 -10.17 -10.94 7.95
C GLY A 104 -9.01 -11.14 6.98
N TYR A 105 -8.55 -10.05 6.40
CA TYR A 105 -7.35 -9.95 5.60
C TYR A 105 -6.37 -9.02 6.32
N GLY A 106 -5.17 -9.52 6.67
CA GLY A 106 -4.20 -8.79 7.50
C GLY A 106 -4.63 -8.67 8.97
N GLY A 107 -3.85 -7.95 9.73
CA GLY A 107 -4.06 -7.71 11.16
C GLY A 107 -4.74 -6.37 11.43
N MET A 108 -6.06 -6.35 11.66
CA MET A 108 -6.82 -5.11 11.80
C MET A 108 -7.30 -4.82 13.23
N ILE A 109 -7.54 -3.55 13.54
CA ILE A 109 -8.24 -3.11 14.74
C ILE A 109 -9.75 -3.24 14.48
N MET A 110 -10.34 -4.38 14.85
CA MET A 110 -11.74 -4.73 14.51
C MET A 110 -12.75 -3.70 15.01
N SER A 111 -12.58 -3.16 16.22
CA SER A 111 -13.50 -2.17 16.79
C SER A 111 -13.64 -0.89 15.95
N SER A 112 -12.62 -0.56 15.16
CA SER A 112 -12.65 0.63 14.30
C SER A 112 -13.56 0.50 13.08
N TRP A 113 -14.04 -0.71 12.78
CA TRP A 113 -14.96 -1.00 11.67
C TRP A 113 -16.43 -0.88 12.05
N LEU A 114 -16.73 -0.83 13.35
CA LEU A 114 -18.10 -0.74 13.85
C LEU A 114 -18.71 0.64 13.59
N ASP A 115 -20.03 0.65 13.32
CA ASP A 115 -20.88 1.84 13.23
C ASP A 115 -20.44 2.84 12.14
N ARG A 116 -19.75 2.37 11.12
CA ARG A 116 -19.26 3.18 10.01
C ARG A 116 -19.98 2.85 8.71
N PRO A 117 -20.15 3.84 7.81
CA PRO A 117 -20.62 3.56 6.45
C PRO A 117 -19.55 2.77 5.69
N LEU A 118 -19.91 1.58 5.24
CA LEU A 118 -19.04 0.69 4.48
C LEU A 118 -19.60 0.43 3.09
N SER A 119 -18.75 0.01 2.17
CA SER A 119 -19.15 -0.50 0.86
C SER A 119 -18.23 -1.62 0.39
N ILE A 120 -18.42 -2.06 -0.86
CA ILE A 120 -17.71 -3.17 -1.49
C ILE A 120 -16.90 -2.64 -2.67
N SER A 121 -15.64 -3.04 -2.73
CA SER A 121 -14.77 -2.84 -3.89
C SER A 121 -13.89 -4.06 -4.14
N GLY A 122 -13.27 -4.11 -5.32
CA GLY A 122 -12.42 -5.22 -5.74
C GLY A 122 -12.54 -5.52 -7.21
N ARG A 123 -12.59 -6.82 -7.55
CA ARG A 123 -12.77 -7.27 -8.94
C ARG A 123 -13.71 -8.46 -9.02
N ILE A 124 -14.35 -8.60 -10.18
CA ILE A 124 -15.00 -9.83 -10.62
C ILE A 124 -14.29 -10.36 -11.87
N VAL A 125 -14.50 -11.64 -12.13
CA VAL A 125 -13.98 -12.33 -13.30
C VAL A 125 -15.13 -12.96 -14.06
N THR A 126 -15.18 -12.69 -15.36
CA THR A 126 -16.13 -13.29 -16.32
C THR A 126 -15.37 -14.06 -17.39
N ALA A 127 -16.04 -14.88 -18.17
CA ALA A 127 -15.44 -15.47 -19.37
C ALA A 127 -16.42 -15.43 -20.54
N LYS A 128 -15.89 -15.01 -21.69
CA LYS A 128 -16.64 -14.98 -22.95
C LYS A 128 -15.75 -15.48 -24.09
N ASP A 129 -16.26 -16.36 -24.91
CA ASP A 129 -15.56 -16.92 -26.08
C ASP A 129 -14.16 -17.48 -25.76
N GLY A 130 -14.03 -18.15 -24.58
CA GLY A 130 -12.78 -18.74 -24.10
C GLY A 130 -11.78 -17.73 -23.54
N LYS A 131 -12.11 -16.43 -23.44
CA LYS A 131 -11.30 -15.39 -22.82
C LYS A 131 -11.82 -15.07 -21.43
N VAL A 132 -10.90 -15.02 -20.47
CA VAL A 132 -11.17 -14.59 -19.11
C VAL A 132 -10.98 -13.08 -19.03
N GLU A 133 -11.98 -12.36 -18.54
CA GLU A 133 -11.96 -10.91 -18.40
C GLU A 133 -12.12 -10.51 -16.93
N THR A 134 -11.31 -9.58 -16.48
CA THR A 134 -11.39 -8.99 -15.13
C THR A 134 -12.05 -7.63 -15.22
N LYS A 135 -13.03 -7.37 -14.35
CA LYS A 135 -13.69 -6.06 -14.22
C LYS A 135 -13.59 -5.55 -12.80
N LEU A 136 -13.20 -4.29 -12.64
CA LEU A 136 -13.13 -3.65 -11.33
C LEU A 136 -14.53 -3.28 -10.85
N VAL A 137 -14.79 -3.54 -9.57
CA VAL A 137 -16.04 -3.23 -8.88
C VAL A 137 -15.75 -2.15 -7.84
N ASN A 138 -16.49 -1.06 -7.89
CA ASN A 138 -16.55 -0.09 -6.79
C ASN A 138 -17.99 0.37 -6.62
N ILE A 139 -18.64 -0.08 -5.56
CA ILE A 139 -19.99 0.38 -5.23
C ILE A 139 -19.86 1.69 -4.47
N ASP A 140 -19.85 2.80 -5.21
CA ASP A 140 -19.58 4.14 -4.67
C ASP A 140 -20.82 4.75 -3.97
N ARG A 141 -21.36 4.02 -2.98
CA ARG A 141 -22.42 4.48 -2.07
C ARG A 141 -22.30 3.81 -0.71
N ASP A 142 -22.90 4.41 0.30
CA ASP A 142 -23.02 3.78 1.64
C ASP A 142 -23.98 2.59 1.51
N LEU A 143 -23.44 1.39 1.67
CA LEU A 143 -24.16 0.14 1.40
C LEU A 143 -24.32 -0.73 2.65
N LEU A 144 -23.32 -0.75 3.51
CA LEU A 144 -23.16 -1.71 4.58
C LEU A 144 -22.88 -1.02 5.92
N VAL A 145 -23.20 -1.70 7.00
CA VAL A 145 -22.79 -1.33 8.35
C VAL A 145 -22.57 -2.57 9.21
N ILE A 146 -21.53 -2.54 10.06
CA ILE A 146 -21.33 -3.52 11.15
C ILE A 146 -21.80 -2.83 12.44
N PRO A 147 -23.01 -3.10 12.93
CA PRO A 147 -23.53 -2.39 14.09
C PRO A 147 -22.94 -2.93 15.39
N SER A 148 -22.57 -2.02 16.30
CA SER A 148 -22.24 -2.36 17.69
C SER A 148 -23.43 -2.97 18.42
N LEU A 149 -23.16 -3.93 19.31
CA LEU A 149 -24.17 -4.37 20.25
C LEU A 149 -24.43 -3.26 21.29
N ALA A 150 -25.70 -2.93 21.50
CA ALA A 150 -26.07 -1.86 22.43
C ALA A 150 -25.50 -2.11 23.84
N ILE A 151 -25.03 -1.06 24.53
CA ILE A 151 -24.39 -1.14 25.83
C ILE A 151 -25.29 -1.86 26.87
N HIS A 152 -26.61 -1.76 26.73
CA HIS A 152 -27.57 -2.43 27.61
C HIS A 152 -27.55 -3.96 27.52
N MET A 153 -27.08 -4.49 26.37
CA MET A 153 -26.94 -5.93 26.08
C MET A 153 -25.52 -6.44 26.32
N SER A 154 -24.55 -5.53 26.46
CA SER A 154 -23.12 -5.86 26.67
C SER A 154 -22.48 -4.83 27.60
N ARG A 155 -22.86 -4.84 28.90
CA ARG A 155 -22.39 -3.85 29.85
C ARG A 155 -20.91 -3.85 30.15
N ASP A 156 -20.23 -4.96 29.82
CA ASP A 156 -18.79 -5.14 30.04
C ASP A 156 -17.93 -4.85 28.79
N ILE A 157 -18.52 -4.39 27.69
CA ILE A 157 -17.82 -4.14 26.43
C ILE A 157 -16.61 -3.21 26.59
N ASN A 158 -16.68 -2.24 27.49
CA ASN A 158 -15.60 -1.28 27.76
C ASN A 158 -14.53 -1.83 28.73
N LYS A 159 -14.67 -3.05 29.22
CA LYS A 159 -13.70 -3.71 30.12
C LYS A 159 -12.75 -4.68 29.40
N GLY A 160 -12.87 -4.80 28.09
CA GLY A 160 -12.15 -5.72 27.22
C GLY A 160 -13.13 -6.69 26.56
N TYR A 161 -13.22 -6.63 25.24
CA TYR A 161 -14.08 -7.48 24.44
C TYR A 161 -13.27 -8.16 23.35
N GLU A 162 -13.33 -9.48 23.29
CA GLU A 162 -12.68 -10.27 22.25
C GLU A 162 -13.65 -10.44 21.08
N PHE A 163 -13.32 -9.77 19.95
CA PHE A 163 -14.13 -9.84 18.75
C PHE A 163 -13.97 -11.19 18.04
N ASN A 164 -15.11 -11.76 17.64
CA ASN A 164 -15.17 -12.93 16.78
C ASN A 164 -15.71 -12.52 15.41
N ILE A 165 -14.88 -12.67 14.37
CA ILE A 165 -15.22 -12.21 13.00
C ILE A 165 -16.54 -12.80 12.51
N ARG A 166 -16.76 -14.11 12.71
CA ARG A 166 -17.98 -14.79 12.26
C ARG A 166 -19.26 -14.27 12.94
N ARG A 167 -19.17 -13.86 14.19
CA ARG A 167 -20.31 -13.41 14.97
C ARG A 167 -20.51 -11.91 14.92
N ASP A 168 -19.41 -11.16 15.10
CA ASP A 168 -19.48 -9.73 15.43
C ASP A 168 -19.22 -8.84 14.20
N MET A 169 -18.53 -9.36 13.15
CA MET A 169 -18.03 -8.53 12.05
C MET A 169 -18.74 -8.75 10.72
N CYS A 170 -19.84 -9.53 10.69
CA CYS A 170 -20.66 -9.70 9.50
C CYS A 170 -21.57 -8.47 9.27
N PRO A 171 -21.34 -7.64 8.24
CA PRO A 171 -22.12 -6.43 8.04
C PRO A 171 -23.56 -6.73 7.62
N ILE A 172 -24.47 -5.88 8.03
CA ILE A 172 -25.83 -5.83 7.51
C ILE A 172 -25.80 -5.14 6.16
N ALA A 173 -26.41 -5.78 5.16
CA ALA A 173 -26.44 -5.31 3.77
C ALA A 173 -27.83 -4.86 3.32
N SER A 174 -28.89 -5.50 3.81
CA SER A 174 -30.25 -5.13 3.46
C SER A 174 -31.28 -5.78 4.39
N ASP A 175 -32.56 -5.48 4.17
CA ASP A 175 -33.66 -6.31 4.68
C ASP A 175 -33.69 -7.68 3.94
N LYS A 176 -34.66 -8.52 4.28
CA LYS A 176 -34.82 -9.88 3.72
C LYS A 176 -35.01 -9.96 2.20
N ASN A 177 -35.20 -8.84 1.50
CA ASN A 177 -35.46 -8.79 0.07
C ASN A 177 -34.23 -8.26 -0.72
N GLY A 178 -33.12 -7.98 -0.06
CA GLY A 178 -31.93 -7.46 -0.73
C GLY A 178 -31.26 -8.49 -1.64
N ARG A 179 -30.51 -7.99 -2.62
CA ARG A 179 -29.82 -8.80 -3.63
C ARG A 179 -28.45 -8.15 -3.90
N ILE A 180 -27.48 -8.49 -3.07
CA ILE A 180 -26.14 -7.87 -3.15
C ILE A 180 -25.40 -8.34 -4.41
N GLU A 181 -25.55 -9.61 -4.78
CA GLU A 181 -24.98 -10.14 -6.03
C GLU A 181 -25.47 -9.36 -7.27
N ASP A 182 -26.76 -9.02 -7.32
CA ASP A 182 -27.33 -8.24 -8.43
C ASP A 182 -26.72 -6.82 -8.47
N ILE A 183 -26.55 -6.18 -7.30
CA ILE A 183 -25.90 -4.85 -7.19
C ILE A 183 -24.46 -4.89 -7.69
N ILE A 184 -23.73 -5.95 -7.35
CA ILE A 184 -22.34 -6.15 -7.81
C ILE A 184 -22.32 -6.31 -9.34
N ALA A 185 -23.19 -7.15 -9.89
CA ALA A 185 -23.29 -7.40 -11.32
C ALA A 185 -23.70 -6.15 -12.12
N GLU A 186 -24.70 -5.42 -11.62
CA GLU A 186 -25.16 -4.15 -12.20
C GLU A 186 -24.06 -3.08 -12.21
N ASN A 187 -23.22 -3.01 -11.17
CA ASN A 187 -22.12 -2.04 -11.07
C ASN A 187 -21.14 -2.13 -12.26
N VAL A 188 -20.95 -3.31 -12.81
CA VAL A 188 -20.01 -3.58 -13.91
C VAL A 188 -20.68 -3.97 -15.23
N GLY A 189 -22.03 -3.93 -15.28
CA GLY A 189 -22.80 -4.15 -16.49
C GLY A 189 -22.78 -5.60 -16.99
N VAL A 190 -22.91 -6.58 -16.07
CA VAL A 190 -23.01 -8.00 -16.39
C VAL A 190 -24.23 -8.62 -15.70
N TYR A 191 -24.64 -9.82 -16.12
CA TYR A 191 -25.56 -10.64 -15.35
C TYR A 191 -24.78 -11.40 -14.25
N LYS A 192 -25.40 -11.65 -13.10
CA LYS A 192 -24.72 -12.35 -11.99
C LYS A 192 -24.24 -13.76 -12.36
N GLU A 193 -24.98 -14.43 -13.24
CA GLU A 193 -24.65 -15.76 -13.77
C GLU A 193 -23.38 -15.77 -14.64
N GLU A 194 -22.92 -14.60 -15.11
CA GLU A 194 -21.68 -14.43 -15.86
C GLU A 194 -20.46 -14.31 -14.95
N ILE A 195 -20.66 -14.06 -13.64
CA ILE A 195 -19.58 -13.94 -12.65
C ILE A 195 -19.07 -15.35 -12.28
N LEU A 196 -17.85 -15.65 -12.68
CA LEU A 196 -17.22 -16.95 -12.42
C LEU A 196 -16.31 -16.95 -11.19
N GLY A 197 -15.95 -15.77 -10.70
CA GLY A 197 -15.14 -15.59 -9.51
C GLY A 197 -15.02 -14.11 -9.14
N PHE A 198 -14.60 -13.86 -7.91
CA PHE A 198 -14.39 -12.49 -7.43
C PHE A 198 -13.32 -12.43 -6.34
N ASP A 199 -12.73 -11.26 -6.21
CA ASP A 199 -11.94 -10.82 -5.07
C ASP A 199 -12.53 -9.50 -4.59
N LEU A 200 -13.45 -9.54 -3.64
CA LEU A 200 -14.18 -8.38 -3.14
C LEU A 200 -13.89 -8.16 -1.67
N SER A 201 -13.69 -6.89 -1.31
CA SER A 201 -13.40 -6.45 0.05
C SER A 201 -14.36 -5.35 0.51
N LEU A 202 -14.57 -5.26 1.81
CA LEU A 202 -15.22 -4.12 2.42
C LEU A 202 -14.24 -2.95 2.48
N TYR A 203 -14.73 -1.73 2.31
CA TYR A 203 -13.95 -0.54 2.58
C TYR A 203 -14.75 0.52 3.33
N ASN A 204 -14.03 1.30 4.15
CA ASN A 204 -14.61 2.43 4.88
C ASN A 204 -14.84 3.60 3.91
N ARG A 205 -16.08 4.09 3.87
CA ARG A 205 -16.55 5.17 2.97
C ARG A 205 -16.22 6.57 3.48
N MET A 206 -15.77 6.70 4.73
CA MET A 206 -15.41 8.00 5.27
C MET A 206 -14.28 8.61 4.47
N ARG A 207 -14.52 9.81 3.93
CA ARG A 207 -13.49 10.55 3.20
C ARG A 207 -12.39 11.00 4.16
N GLY A 208 -11.15 11.04 3.68
CA GLY A 208 -10.05 11.66 4.43
C GLY A 208 -10.34 13.13 4.75
N THR A 209 -9.87 13.57 5.91
CA THR A 209 -10.07 14.93 6.39
C THR A 209 -8.82 15.47 7.08
N VAL A 210 -8.54 16.75 6.87
CA VAL A 210 -7.51 17.49 7.60
C VAL A 210 -8.07 17.94 8.94
N LEU A 211 -7.28 17.83 10.01
CA LEU A 211 -7.67 18.15 11.38
C LEU A 211 -6.51 18.77 12.17
N GLY A 212 -6.83 19.29 13.35
CA GLY A 212 -5.91 20.07 14.17
C GLY A 212 -6.24 21.57 14.11
N THR A 213 -5.62 22.37 14.96
CA THR A 213 -5.88 23.81 15.03
C THR A 213 -5.40 24.56 13.79
N ASP A 214 -4.30 24.07 13.21
CA ASP A 214 -3.65 24.66 12.02
C ASP A 214 -3.50 23.63 10.89
N GLY A 215 -4.30 22.55 10.90
CA GLY A 215 -4.26 21.50 9.89
C GLY A 215 -3.02 20.59 9.98
N GLU A 216 -2.48 20.38 11.17
CA GLU A 216 -1.25 19.65 11.40
C GLU A 216 -1.35 18.15 11.09
N TYR A 217 -2.58 17.63 11.12
CA TYR A 217 -2.85 16.21 10.94
C TYR A 217 -3.87 15.99 9.84
N PHE A 218 -3.94 14.79 9.34
CA PHE A 218 -5.07 14.31 8.56
C PHE A 218 -5.43 12.89 9.00
N SER A 219 -6.69 12.53 8.83
CA SER A 219 -7.15 11.17 9.02
C SER A 219 -7.82 10.66 7.75
N ALA A 220 -7.52 9.42 7.41
CA ALA A 220 -8.07 8.75 6.23
C ALA A 220 -8.05 7.22 6.44
N PRO A 221 -8.86 6.45 5.70
CA PRO A 221 -8.67 5.02 5.62
C PRO A 221 -7.41 4.68 4.80
N ARG A 222 -6.76 3.54 5.08
CA ARG A 222 -5.65 2.99 4.26
C ARG A 222 -4.45 3.95 4.08
N ILE A 223 -4.11 4.72 5.13
CA ILE A 223 -2.87 5.53 5.11
C ILE A 223 -1.68 4.60 4.96
N ASP A 224 -1.69 3.50 5.68
CA ASP A 224 -0.81 2.36 5.50
C ASP A 224 -1.33 1.48 4.34
N ASP A 225 -0.65 1.42 3.19
CA ASP A 225 0.60 2.14 2.85
C ASP A 225 0.38 3.11 1.67
N LEU A 226 -0.87 3.51 1.42
CA LEU A 226 -1.18 4.43 0.31
C LEU A 226 -0.49 5.80 0.46
N GLN A 227 -0.07 6.19 1.67
CA GLN A 227 0.72 7.40 1.87
C GLN A 227 2.13 7.25 1.29
N CYS A 228 2.82 6.12 1.56
CA CYS A 228 4.12 5.88 0.95
C CYS A 228 3.99 5.56 -0.54
N MET A 229 2.98 4.80 -0.96
CA MET A 229 2.73 4.54 -2.38
C MET A 229 2.52 5.83 -3.18
N TYR A 230 1.69 6.74 -2.68
CA TYR A 230 1.48 8.05 -3.30
C TYR A 230 2.78 8.86 -3.34
N SER A 231 3.49 8.93 -2.21
CA SER A 231 4.70 9.76 -2.08
C SER A 231 5.83 9.27 -2.99
N THR A 232 6.00 7.95 -3.10
CA THR A 232 7.01 7.34 -3.98
C THR A 232 6.64 7.52 -5.46
N LEU A 233 5.36 7.37 -5.82
CA LEU A 233 4.88 7.63 -7.18
C LEU A 233 5.05 9.11 -7.57
N GLU A 234 4.67 10.05 -6.69
CA GLU A 234 4.86 11.49 -6.94
C GLU A 234 6.34 11.86 -7.07
N GLY A 235 7.17 11.34 -6.17
CA GLY A 235 8.61 11.55 -6.24
C GLY A 235 9.20 11.01 -7.54
N PHE A 236 8.77 9.82 -7.98
CA PHE A 236 9.16 9.18 -9.23
C PHE A 236 8.75 10.00 -10.45
N LEU A 237 7.47 10.36 -10.58
CA LEU A 237 6.93 11.11 -11.72
C LEU A 237 7.56 12.51 -11.89
N ASN A 238 8.06 13.08 -10.80
CA ASN A 238 8.66 14.40 -10.78
C ASN A 238 10.19 14.38 -10.64
N SER A 239 10.83 13.23 -10.86
CA SER A 239 12.29 13.08 -10.85
C SER A 239 12.84 12.95 -12.26
N GLU A 240 14.14 13.18 -12.38
CA GLU A 240 14.93 12.91 -13.58
C GLU A 240 16.25 12.27 -13.13
N SER A 241 16.72 11.26 -13.87
CA SER A 241 18.03 10.66 -13.68
C SER A 241 18.69 10.48 -15.04
N ASP A 242 19.95 10.93 -15.16
CA ASP A 242 20.71 10.82 -16.40
C ASP A 242 21.52 9.51 -16.48
N ASP A 243 21.82 8.87 -15.36
CA ASP A 243 22.82 7.81 -15.26
C ASP A 243 22.29 6.47 -14.75
N ASN A 244 21.10 6.44 -14.12
CA ASN A 244 20.54 5.23 -13.54
C ASN A 244 19.09 5.00 -14.01
N VAL A 245 18.67 3.74 -14.04
CA VAL A 245 17.26 3.41 -14.22
C VAL A 245 16.53 3.75 -12.93
N THR A 246 15.55 4.64 -12.98
CA THR A 246 14.64 4.92 -11.85
C THR A 246 13.49 3.94 -11.85
N VAL A 247 13.14 3.41 -10.68
CA VAL A 247 12.11 2.36 -10.54
C VAL A 247 11.17 2.70 -9.40
N PHE A 248 9.88 2.77 -9.70
CA PHE A 248 8.79 2.75 -8.73
C PHE A 248 8.19 1.35 -8.68
N ALA A 249 8.00 0.78 -7.50
CA ALA A 249 7.36 -0.51 -7.32
C ALA A 249 6.28 -0.43 -6.23
N ALA A 250 5.13 -1.06 -6.46
CA ALA A 250 4.10 -1.23 -5.43
C ALA A 250 3.58 -2.67 -5.49
N PHE A 251 3.73 -3.39 -4.37
CA PHE A 251 3.43 -4.82 -4.25
C PHE A 251 2.13 -5.05 -3.49
N ASP A 252 1.46 -6.14 -3.80
CA ASP A 252 0.28 -6.62 -3.09
C ASP A 252 0.65 -7.67 -2.03
N ASN A 253 -0.27 -7.91 -1.10
CA ASN A 253 -0.18 -8.94 -0.06
C ASN A 253 0.95 -8.74 0.96
N GLU A 254 1.39 -7.51 1.19
CA GLU A 254 2.31 -7.19 2.29
C GLU A 254 1.71 -7.63 3.62
N GLU A 255 0.45 -7.27 3.88
CA GLU A 255 -0.31 -7.49 5.11
C GLU A 255 -0.54 -8.96 5.48
N VAL A 256 -0.21 -9.87 4.57
CA VAL A 256 -0.29 -11.33 4.76
C VAL A 256 1.03 -12.03 4.43
N GLY A 257 2.16 -11.28 4.42
CA GLY A 257 3.52 -11.80 4.35
C GLY A 257 4.11 -11.96 2.96
N SER A 258 3.57 -11.29 1.93
CA SER A 258 4.14 -11.16 0.57
C SER A 258 4.39 -12.48 -0.19
N GLY A 259 3.84 -13.60 0.26
CA GLY A 259 4.16 -14.95 -0.26
C GLY A 259 3.40 -15.36 -1.53
N THR A 260 2.90 -14.41 -2.32
CA THR A 260 2.13 -14.66 -3.55
C THR A 260 2.93 -14.31 -4.81
N LYS A 261 2.40 -14.64 -6.00
CA LYS A 261 3.05 -14.32 -7.29
C LYS A 261 3.22 -12.81 -7.53
N GLN A 262 2.41 -11.97 -6.91
CA GLN A 262 2.42 -10.51 -6.99
C GLN A 262 3.05 -9.83 -5.77
N GLY A 263 3.32 -10.54 -4.68
CA GLY A 263 3.95 -9.99 -3.48
C GLY A 263 5.44 -9.75 -3.63
N ALA A 264 6.04 -9.02 -2.68
CA ALA A 264 7.45 -8.66 -2.69
C ALA A 264 8.41 -9.87 -2.68
N LYS A 265 7.99 -11.02 -2.16
CA LYS A 265 8.76 -12.29 -2.20
C LYS A 265 8.76 -12.98 -3.56
N SER A 266 7.96 -12.52 -4.51
CA SER A 266 7.88 -13.13 -5.85
C SER A 266 9.12 -12.81 -6.69
N SER A 267 9.15 -13.35 -7.89
CA SER A 267 10.17 -12.99 -8.88
C SER A 267 9.88 -11.66 -9.60
N PHE A 268 8.78 -10.95 -9.28
CA PHE A 268 8.30 -9.83 -10.10
C PHE A 268 9.35 -8.75 -10.29
N LEU A 269 9.95 -8.27 -9.20
CA LEU A 269 11.02 -7.27 -9.30
C LEU A 269 12.21 -7.80 -10.12
N ARG A 270 12.68 -9.02 -9.81
CA ARG A 270 13.79 -9.63 -10.54
C ARG A 270 13.49 -9.75 -12.03
N ASP A 271 12.31 -10.28 -12.39
CA ASP A 271 11.93 -10.51 -13.77
C ASP A 271 11.93 -9.20 -14.59
N VAL A 272 11.44 -8.11 -13.99
CA VAL A 272 11.46 -6.77 -14.61
C VAL A 272 12.90 -6.28 -14.78
N LEU A 273 13.72 -6.30 -13.72
CA LEU A 273 15.09 -5.79 -13.77
C LEU A 273 15.99 -6.62 -14.72
N GLU A 274 15.82 -7.95 -14.76
CA GLU A 274 16.54 -8.81 -15.71
C GLU A 274 16.16 -8.49 -17.16
N ARG A 275 14.88 -8.22 -17.43
CA ARG A 275 14.40 -7.92 -18.81
C ARG A 275 14.79 -6.54 -19.32
N ILE A 276 15.12 -5.60 -18.43
CA ILE A 276 15.69 -4.30 -18.79
C ILE A 276 17.14 -4.47 -19.27
N CYS A 277 17.86 -5.48 -18.77
CA CYS A 277 19.25 -5.71 -19.08
C CYS A 277 19.42 -6.58 -20.34
N ASN A 278 20.44 -6.26 -21.16
CA ASN A 278 20.74 -7.01 -22.39
C ASN A 278 21.29 -8.42 -22.10
N ASN A 279 21.88 -8.65 -20.95
CA ASN A 279 22.46 -9.94 -20.55
C ASN A 279 22.67 -10.05 -19.04
N SER A 280 22.90 -11.27 -18.56
CA SER A 280 23.06 -11.60 -17.14
C SER A 280 24.25 -10.90 -16.46
N GLU A 281 25.35 -10.64 -17.16
CA GLU A 281 26.51 -9.93 -16.59
C GLU A 281 26.15 -8.46 -16.32
N THR A 282 25.50 -7.78 -17.27
CA THR A 282 25.02 -6.41 -17.08
C THR A 282 24.05 -6.32 -15.91
N TYR A 283 23.11 -7.27 -15.82
CA TYR A 283 22.16 -7.34 -14.70
C TYR A 283 22.87 -7.46 -13.35
N LYS A 284 23.78 -8.43 -13.21
CA LYS A 284 24.49 -8.65 -11.92
C LYS A 284 25.33 -7.44 -11.50
N ARG A 285 25.99 -6.80 -12.45
CA ARG A 285 26.78 -5.58 -12.19
C ARG A 285 25.90 -4.40 -11.80
N ALA A 286 24.77 -4.23 -12.46
CA ALA A 286 23.80 -3.19 -12.13
C ALA A 286 23.21 -3.41 -10.73
N VAL A 287 22.72 -4.62 -10.42
CA VAL A 287 22.18 -4.97 -9.09
C VAL A 287 23.18 -4.70 -7.97
N ALA A 288 24.46 -5.06 -8.16
CA ALA A 288 25.50 -4.84 -7.14
C ALA A 288 25.74 -3.35 -6.81
N LYS A 289 25.38 -2.44 -7.71
CA LYS A 289 25.51 -0.98 -7.53
C LYS A 289 24.18 -0.31 -7.20
N SER A 290 23.10 -1.07 -7.19
CA SER A 290 21.74 -0.56 -7.00
C SER A 290 21.42 -0.28 -5.53
N PHE A 291 20.44 0.58 -5.33
CA PHE A 291 19.90 0.88 -4.00
C PHE A 291 18.36 0.87 -4.02
N MET A 292 17.76 0.31 -2.98
CA MET A 292 16.32 0.30 -2.79
C MET A 292 15.92 1.01 -1.50
N LEU A 293 14.92 1.87 -1.59
CA LEU A 293 14.16 2.36 -0.46
C LEU A 293 12.89 1.51 -0.33
N SER A 294 12.76 0.78 0.76
CA SER A 294 11.54 0.07 1.15
C SER A 294 10.72 1.04 2.01
N CYS A 295 9.65 1.56 1.43
CA CYS A 295 8.84 2.61 2.01
C CYS A 295 7.53 2.01 2.54
N ASP A 296 7.30 2.16 3.84
CA ASP A 296 6.15 1.61 4.55
C ASP A 296 5.95 2.42 5.84
N ASN A 297 4.71 2.75 6.19
CA ASN A 297 4.42 3.61 7.32
C ASN A 297 5.01 3.10 8.64
N ALA A 298 5.18 3.98 9.62
CA ALA A 298 5.82 3.69 10.91
C ALA A 298 4.94 4.12 12.08
N HIS A 299 5.07 3.45 13.21
CA HIS A 299 4.31 3.80 14.42
C HIS A 299 4.84 5.08 15.07
N ALA A 300 4.02 6.13 15.11
CA ALA A 300 4.29 7.32 15.92
C ALA A 300 4.16 6.99 17.42
N VAL A 301 4.83 7.76 18.27
CA VAL A 301 4.57 7.74 19.71
C VAL A 301 3.12 8.11 19.98
N HIS A 302 2.37 7.17 20.57
CA HIS A 302 0.98 7.41 20.91
C HIS A 302 0.89 8.28 22.18
N PRO A 303 0.22 9.44 22.17
CA PRO A 303 0.26 10.39 23.28
C PRO A 303 -0.28 9.82 24.61
N ASN A 304 -1.24 8.90 24.54
CA ASN A 304 -1.82 8.26 25.74
C ASN A 304 -1.09 6.97 26.15
N PHE A 305 -0.16 6.44 25.31
CA PHE A 305 0.55 5.17 25.53
C PHE A 305 2.02 5.29 25.12
N ALA A 306 2.66 6.39 25.56
CA ALA A 306 4.07 6.67 25.22
C ALA A 306 5.05 5.60 25.73
N ASP A 307 4.66 4.83 26.72
CA ASP A 307 5.38 3.68 27.26
C ASP A 307 5.46 2.48 26.32
N LYS A 308 4.64 2.44 25.26
CA LYS A 308 4.68 1.40 24.22
C LYS A 308 5.78 1.62 23.20
N SER A 309 6.32 2.83 23.12
CA SER A 309 7.45 3.17 22.25
C SER A 309 8.78 2.96 22.96
N ASP A 310 9.86 2.82 22.18
CA ASP A 310 11.24 2.80 22.72
C ASP A 310 11.54 4.07 23.50
N GLY A 311 12.48 3.97 24.46
CA GLY A 311 12.81 5.08 25.35
C GLY A 311 13.59 6.22 24.68
N THR A 312 14.36 5.91 23.63
CA THR A 312 15.31 6.82 22.97
C THR A 312 15.07 7.02 21.48
N ASN A 313 14.52 6.02 20.79
CA ASN A 313 14.27 6.05 19.35
C ASN A 313 12.79 6.31 19.06
N ARG A 314 12.35 7.50 19.43
CA ARG A 314 10.95 7.96 19.35
C ARG A 314 10.69 8.75 18.09
N VAL A 315 9.61 8.44 17.41
CA VAL A 315 9.22 9.14 16.18
C VAL A 315 7.84 9.79 16.33
N TYR A 316 7.67 10.92 15.69
CA TYR A 316 6.49 11.76 15.81
C TYR A 316 5.98 12.15 14.43
N MET A 317 4.67 12.31 14.30
CA MET A 317 4.05 12.87 13.11
C MET A 317 4.59 14.27 12.83
N ASN A 318 4.71 14.65 11.56
CA ASN A 318 5.33 15.88 11.08
C ASN A 318 6.84 16.02 11.37
N GLY A 319 7.49 14.93 11.75
CA GLY A 319 8.92 14.88 12.02
C GLY A 319 9.79 14.45 10.82
N GLY A 320 9.17 14.22 9.68
CA GLY A 320 9.86 13.80 8.45
C GLY A 320 10.07 12.30 8.34
N ILE A 321 11.10 11.93 7.59
CA ILE A 321 11.39 10.54 7.23
C ILE A 321 11.77 9.72 8.46
N VAL A 322 11.10 8.60 8.64
CA VAL A 322 11.42 7.62 9.67
C VAL A 322 12.38 6.59 9.08
N ILE A 323 13.59 6.47 9.63
CA ILE A 323 14.57 5.44 9.28
C ILE A 323 14.39 4.29 10.26
N LYS A 324 13.98 3.12 9.77
CA LYS A 324 13.63 1.96 10.60
C LYS A 324 14.86 1.07 10.81
N TYR A 325 15.16 0.71 12.07
CA TYR A 325 16.24 -0.18 12.44
C TYR A 325 15.73 -1.40 13.23
N ASN A 326 16.26 -2.57 12.93
CA ASN A 326 15.98 -3.79 13.68
C ASN A 326 17.18 -4.73 13.69
N ALA A 327 17.68 -5.08 14.88
CA ALA A 327 18.85 -5.95 15.05
C ALA A 327 18.64 -7.37 14.48
N ASN A 328 17.40 -7.85 14.40
CA ASN A 328 17.06 -9.15 13.80
C ASN A 328 16.79 -9.07 12.30
N GLN A 329 17.16 -7.95 11.67
CA GLN A 329 17.01 -7.72 10.22
C GLN A 329 15.56 -7.90 9.69
N ARG A 330 14.56 -7.60 10.51
CA ARG A 330 13.18 -7.45 10.06
C ARG A 330 13.00 -6.18 9.22
N TYR A 331 13.85 -5.19 9.47
CA TYR A 331 14.16 -4.06 8.59
C TYR A 331 15.58 -4.24 8.10
N THR A 332 15.82 -3.99 6.82
CA THR A 332 17.12 -4.23 6.16
C THR A 332 18.16 -3.16 6.44
N THR A 333 17.76 -2.03 7.04
CA THR A 333 18.64 -0.89 7.29
C THR A 333 19.85 -1.30 8.13
N ASP A 334 21.03 -1.00 7.61
CA ASP A 334 22.33 -1.12 8.27
C ASP A 334 23.03 0.26 8.30
N ALA A 335 24.27 0.31 8.82
CA ALA A 335 25.00 1.56 8.96
C ALA A 335 25.29 2.24 7.61
N VAL A 336 25.46 1.47 6.52
CA VAL A 336 25.73 2.01 5.18
C VAL A 336 24.47 2.60 4.58
N SER A 337 23.40 1.83 4.57
CA SER A 337 22.12 2.27 4.02
C SER A 337 21.49 3.41 4.84
N GLU A 338 21.65 3.41 6.18
CA GLU A 338 21.30 4.54 7.04
C GLU A 338 22.03 5.82 6.63
N ALA A 339 23.35 5.73 6.40
CA ALA A 339 24.16 6.88 6.01
C ALA A 339 23.71 7.46 4.65
N VAL A 340 23.35 6.60 3.68
CA VAL A 340 22.78 7.02 2.39
C VAL A 340 21.48 7.78 2.59
N VAL A 341 20.54 7.26 3.36
CA VAL A 341 19.24 7.92 3.61
C VAL A 341 19.46 9.28 4.28
N LYS A 342 20.31 9.37 5.30
CA LYS A 342 20.64 10.63 5.98
C LYS A 342 21.26 11.64 5.04
N TYR A 343 22.15 11.19 4.14
CA TYR A 343 22.77 12.05 3.13
C TYR A 343 21.72 12.62 2.16
N VAL A 344 20.84 11.77 1.65
CA VAL A 344 19.73 12.18 0.76
C VAL A 344 18.79 13.15 1.46
N CYS A 345 18.37 12.88 2.70
CA CYS A 345 17.50 13.77 3.48
C CYS A 345 18.16 15.16 3.68
N LYS A 346 19.46 15.17 3.98
CA LYS A 346 20.22 16.43 4.14
C LYS A 346 20.21 17.25 2.84
N ASN A 347 20.47 16.61 1.69
CA ASN A 347 20.48 17.28 0.39
C ASN A 347 19.09 17.79 0.00
N ALA A 348 18.04 17.01 0.30
CA ALA A 348 16.66 17.40 0.07
C ALA A 348 16.15 18.49 1.04
N GLY A 349 16.90 18.82 2.10
CA GLY A 349 16.46 19.73 3.15
C GLY A 349 15.26 19.19 3.96
N VAL A 350 15.19 17.86 4.14
CA VAL A 350 14.08 17.15 4.78
C VAL A 350 14.52 16.62 6.14
N PRO A 351 13.73 16.80 7.22
CA PRO A 351 14.02 16.21 8.52
C PRO A 351 13.88 14.67 8.49
N TYR A 352 14.59 13.99 9.39
CA TYR A 352 14.47 12.56 9.58
C TYR A 352 14.50 12.19 11.06
N GLN A 353 14.00 11.01 11.38
CA GLN A 353 13.91 10.45 12.72
C GLN A 353 14.39 9.00 12.69
N MET A 354 15.01 8.55 13.81
CA MET A 354 15.41 7.14 13.94
C MET A 354 14.35 6.35 14.70
N TYR A 355 14.00 5.20 14.19
CA TYR A 355 13.02 4.30 14.79
C TYR A 355 13.65 2.95 15.14
N ALA A 356 13.40 2.50 16.35
CA ALA A 356 13.58 1.12 16.76
C ALA A 356 12.38 0.66 17.59
N ASN A 357 12.05 -0.60 17.49
CA ASN A 357 11.04 -1.19 18.38
C ASN A 357 11.55 -1.22 19.82
N ARG A 358 10.66 -1.11 20.80
CA ARG A 358 10.97 -1.39 22.19
C ARG A 358 11.48 -2.84 22.29
N SER A 359 12.62 -3.05 22.99
CA SER A 359 13.38 -4.31 22.95
C SER A 359 12.60 -5.56 23.39
N ASP A 360 11.53 -5.38 24.17
CA ASP A 360 10.66 -6.44 24.69
C ASP A 360 9.36 -6.63 23.87
N ILE A 361 9.19 -5.86 22.77
CA ILE A 361 8.04 -5.98 21.86
C ILE A 361 8.56 -6.41 20.49
N PRO A 362 8.04 -7.51 19.92
CA PRO A 362 8.43 -7.92 18.58
C PRO A 362 7.95 -6.89 17.55
N GLY A 363 8.85 -6.49 16.66
CA GLY A 363 8.51 -5.62 15.52
C GLY A 363 7.79 -6.35 14.40
N GLY A 364 7.14 -5.60 13.52
CA GLY A 364 6.67 -6.06 12.22
C GLY A 364 7.83 -6.38 11.27
N SER A 365 7.51 -6.73 10.05
CA SER A 365 8.44 -6.88 8.92
C SER A 365 7.93 -5.97 7.80
N THR A 366 8.76 -5.68 6.82
CA THR A 366 8.46 -4.82 5.68
C THR A 366 8.89 -5.47 4.37
N LEU A 367 8.69 -4.78 3.25
CA LEU A 367 9.01 -5.27 1.91
C LEU A 367 10.51 -5.52 1.69
N GLY A 368 11.39 -4.77 2.37
CA GLY A 368 12.82 -4.73 2.10
C GLY A 368 13.50 -6.08 2.26
N ASN A 369 13.37 -6.71 3.43
CA ASN A 369 13.97 -8.01 3.68
C ASN A 369 13.35 -9.13 2.82
N LEU A 370 12.07 -9.00 2.45
CA LEU A 370 11.34 -9.98 1.64
C LEU A 370 11.75 -9.92 0.17
N SER A 371 11.89 -8.71 -0.39
CA SER A 371 12.39 -8.52 -1.77
C SER A 371 13.82 -8.98 -1.94
N ASN A 372 14.66 -8.79 -0.92
CA ASN A 372 16.07 -9.21 -0.91
C ASN A 372 16.28 -10.73 -1.01
N GLU A 373 15.26 -11.54 -0.75
CA GLU A 373 15.31 -12.99 -1.02
C GLU A 373 15.49 -13.31 -2.52
N LYS A 374 15.01 -12.43 -3.42
CA LYS A 374 15.03 -12.63 -4.87
C LYS A 374 15.98 -11.70 -5.60
N VAL A 375 16.16 -10.49 -5.10
CA VAL A 375 17.07 -9.47 -5.66
C VAL A 375 17.85 -8.86 -4.49
N SER A 376 19.07 -9.34 -4.26
CA SER A 376 19.91 -8.89 -3.15
C SER A 376 20.49 -7.51 -3.43
N LEU A 377 19.84 -6.48 -2.91
CA LEU A 377 20.16 -5.06 -3.09
C LEU A 377 20.64 -4.43 -1.79
N ASN A 378 21.42 -3.35 -1.90
CA ASN A 378 21.56 -2.42 -0.78
C ASN A 378 20.19 -1.78 -0.52
N THR A 379 19.67 -1.91 0.70
CA THR A 379 18.31 -1.49 1.00
C THR A 379 18.24 -0.77 2.34
N ALA A 380 17.42 0.27 2.41
CA ALA A 380 17.00 0.90 3.65
C ALA A 380 15.49 0.84 3.79
N ASP A 381 15.00 0.51 4.98
CA ASP A 381 13.59 0.60 5.33
C ASP A 381 13.30 1.98 5.94
N ILE A 382 12.42 2.70 5.29
CA ILE A 382 11.98 4.03 5.70
C ILE A 382 10.45 4.10 5.75
N GLY A 383 9.91 5.17 6.33
CA GLY A 383 8.47 5.39 6.33
C GLY A 383 8.06 6.74 6.83
N LEU A 384 6.76 6.91 7.05
CA LEU A 384 6.14 8.10 7.64
C LEU A 384 5.41 7.71 8.92
N ALA A 385 5.51 8.56 9.94
CA ALA A 385 4.94 8.28 11.25
C ALA A 385 3.42 8.48 11.26
N GLN A 386 2.68 7.48 11.75
CA GLN A 386 1.22 7.53 11.89
C GLN A 386 0.74 6.95 13.23
N LEU A 387 -0.49 7.27 13.57
CA LEU A 387 -1.25 6.68 14.68
C LEU A 387 -2.37 5.79 14.15
N ALA A 388 -2.81 4.86 14.98
CA ALA A 388 -3.91 3.94 14.69
C ALA A 388 -3.69 3.12 13.41
N MET A 389 -2.43 2.75 13.10
CA MET A 389 -2.11 1.83 12.00
C MET A 389 -3.00 0.59 12.06
N HIS A 390 -3.52 0.14 10.90
CA HIS A 390 -4.48 -0.95 10.75
C HIS A 390 -5.89 -0.68 11.34
N SER A 391 -6.19 0.57 11.73
CA SER A 391 -7.58 1.01 11.93
C SER A 391 -8.27 1.16 10.58
N SER A 392 -9.60 1.04 10.55
CA SER A 392 -10.37 1.40 9.36
C SER A 392 -10.30 2.89 9.02
N TYR A 393 -9.73 3.72 9.94
CA TYR A 393 -9.53 5.16 9.77
C TYR A 393 -8.34 5.60 10.62
N GLU A 394 -7.22 5.89 9.99
CA GLU A 394 -5.91 6.13 10.58
C GLU A 394 -5.61 7.62 10.65
N THR A 395 -4.49 8.03 11.27
CA THR A 395 -4.12 9.43 11.43
C THR A 395 -2.62 9.63 11.20
N ALA A 396 -2.24 10.61 10.38
CA ALA A 396 -0.85 10.94 10.08
C ALA A 396 -0.59 12.46 10.06
N GLY A 397 0.68 12.84 9.93
CA GLY A 397 1.11 14.23 9.86
C GLY A 397 0.92 14.82 8.47
N SER A 398 0.34 16.02 8.37
CA SER A 398 0.05 16.67 7.08
C SER A 398 1.30 17.08 6.30
N ARG A 399 2.45 17.29 6.98
CA ARG A 399 3.71 17.71 6.33
C ARG A 399 4.57 16.55 5.83
N ASP A 400 4.37 15.36 6.38
CA ASP A 400 5.27 14.23 6.13
C ASP A 400 5.20 13.71 4.69
N THR A 401 4.02 13.76 4.06
CA THR A 401 3.84 13.42 2.64
C THR A 401 4.74 14.28 1.73
N GLU A 402 4.76 15.59 1.95
CA GLU A 402 5.61 16.52 1.19
C GLU A 402 7.10 16.22 1.44
N TYR A 403 7.48 15.93 2.68
CA TYR A 403 8.85 15.58 3.01
C TYR A 403 9.29 14.30 2.27
N MET A 404 8.46 13.27 2.23
CA MET A 404 8.80 12.05 1.50
C MET A 404 8.89 12.30 -0.02
N VAL A 405 7.96 13.02 -0.63
CA VAL A 405 8.06 13.36 -2.06
C VAL A 405 9.37 14.09 -2.37
N LYS A 406 9.77 15.07 -1.56
CA LYS A 406 11.04 15.80 -1.74
C LYS A 406 12.26 14.87 -1.61
N MET A 407 12.25 14.00 -0.61
CA MET A 407 13.34 13.06 -0.36
C MET A 407 13.47 12.04 -1.51
N ILE A 408 12.36 11.49 -2.01
CA ILE A 408 12.34 10.54 -3.13
C ILE A 408 12.85 11.20 -4.42
N LYS A 409 12.45 12.45 -4.70
CA LYS A 409 12.99 13.21 -5.85
C LYS A 409 14.51 13.37 -5.78
N GLU A 410 15.04 13.67 -4.60
CA GLU A 410 16.48 13.80 -4.39
C GLU A 410 17.18 12.46 -4.49
N PHE A 411 16.58 11.38 -3.95
CA PHE A 411 17.11 10.03 -4.04
C PHE A 411 17.37 9.59 -5.48
N TYR A 412 16.44 9.81 -6.39
CA TYR A 412 16.59 9.44 -7.80
C TYR A 412 17.66 10.25 -8.54
N LYS A 413 18.00 11.45 -8.06
CA LYS A 413 19.07 12.30 -8.63
C LYS A 413 20.44 12.02 -8.02
N THR A 414 20.47 11.41 -6.83
CA THR A 414 21.73 11.20 -6.10
C THR A 414 22.52 10.05 -6.71
N GLU A 415 23.75 10.30 -7.10
CA GLU A 415 24.69 9.24 -7.44
C GLU A 415 25.19 8.58 -6.14
N ILE A 416 24.84 7.31 -5.96
CA ILE A 416 25.27 6.50 -4.81
C ILE A 416 26.37 5.58 -5.28
N VAL A 417 27.56 5.80 -4.74
CA VAL A 417 28.73 4.91 -4.94
C VAL A 417 29.03 4.24 -3.60
N LEU A 418 28.84 2.91 -3.53
CA LEU A 418 29.07 2.09 -2.34
C LEU A 418 30.26 1.16 -2.53
#